data_e0d17e0d0f081c9d16d1b8763f2651c6
#
_entry.id   e0d17e0d0f081c9d16d1b8763f2651c6
#
_cell.length_a   1.000
_cell.length_b   1.000
_cell.length_c   1.000
_cell.angle_alpha   90.00
_cell.angle_beta   90.00
_cell.angle_gamma   90.00
#
_symmetry.space_group_name_H-M   'P 1'
#
loop_
_entity.id
_entity.type
_entity.pdbx_description
1 polymer ?
#
loop_
_entity_poly.entity_id
_entity_poly.type
_entity_poly.pdbx_seq_one_letter_code
_entity_poly.pdbx_strand_id
1 'polypeptide(L)'
;MFDEEELERQLRRADPATTPSNAPPSVRAEADLRRITTGAAAKKSPQRRHRWLALPALGALLVLAFFLVQQVLPSNVGGNPTAIAATPPVLTGTGTPREFAVFVKEAAAKLRDQEPETPIREASYESWNVNTDFNADGSTFSYVSPQEVTTTWRADLSGEITVVTGTPYLPEGSITPDTAPTPAGAIVREERFIAGEMGIVFAAEPPTDAAAMSAYLTEYGGIEDPNDPAQVLEAVGQLLSEWTLSGAEHSALLESLAEVPGFESIGSVTDRLGRAGLGFSAQSPTDPRFHSILVLDATTGEILSMEKVYLGGVPEFSFDPPTVTSYIAWK
;
A
#
# COMPACT_ATOMS: atom_id res chain seq x y z
N MET A 1 -24.98 25.66 29.41
CA MET A 1 -24.08 24.79 30.21
C MET A 1 -24.23 23.41 29.58
N PHE A 2 -23.20 22.98 28.80
CA PHE A 2 -23.24 21.64 28.20
C PHE A 2 -22.99 20.65 29.34
N ASP A 3 -23.79 19.60 29.39
CA ASP A 3 -23.67 18.53 30.36
C ASP A 3 -22.52 17.59 29.88
N GLU A 4 -21.40 17.65 30.57
CA GLU A 4 -20.18 16.90 30.26
C GLU A 4 -20.42 15.38 30.30
N GLU A 5 -21.32 14.92 31.18
CA GLU A 5 -21.71 13.50 31.27
C GLU A 5 -22.54 13.03 30.06
N GLU A 6 -23.36 13.91 29.48
CA GLU A 6 -24.12 13.58 28.29
C GLU A 6 -23.20 13.51 27.06
N LEU A 7 -22.24 14.41 26.96
CA LEU A 7 -21.22 14.38 25.90
C LEU A 7 -20.36 13.11 25.97
N GLU A 8 -19.89 12.73 27.16
CA GLU A 8 -19.16 11.46 27.35
C GLU A 8 -20.01 10.24 26.97
N ARG A 9 -21.31 10.22 27.30
CA ARG A 9 -22.20 9.14 26.89
C ARG A 9 -22.38 9.05 25.38
N GLN A 10 -22.47 10.19 24.70
CA GLN A 10 -22.59 10.24 23.25
C GLN A 10 -21.29 9.80 22.56
N LEU A 11 -20.13 10.22 23.08
CA LEU A 11 -18.81 9.78 22.57
C LEU A 11 -18.61 8.28 22.74
N ARG A 12 -18.96 7.71 23.89
CA ARG A 12 -18.89 6.24 24.11
C ARG A 12 -19.84 5.44 23.21
N ARG A 13 -20.98 6.02 22.81
CA ARG A 13 -21.90 5.37 21.87
C ARG A 13 -21.44 5.47 20.42
N ALA A 14 -20.69 6.51 20.10
CA ALA A 14 -20.12 6.73 18.78
C ALA A 14 -18.74 6.07 18.58
N ASP A 15 -18.12 5.55 19.67
CA ASP A 15 -16.85 4.87 19.61
C ASP A 15 -17.04 3.43 19.08
N PRO A 16 -16.60 3.13 17.85
CA PRO A 16 -16.69 1.80 17.28
C PRO A 16 -15.64 0.84 17.88
N ALA A 17 -14.72 1.31 18.73
CA ALA A 17 -13.65 0.50 19.27
C ALA A 17 -14.18 -0.55 20.24
N THR A 18 -14.03 -1.81 19.90
CA THR A 18 -14.34 -2.95 20.77
C THR A 18 -13.21 -3.27 21.75
N THR A 19 -12.06 -2.61 21.61
CA THR A 19 -10.88 -2.81 22.42
C THR A 19 -11.06 -2.26 23.82
N PRO A 20 -10.83 -3.03 24.91
CA PRO A 20 -10.90 -2.53 26.27
C PRO A 20 -9.94 -1.35 26.48
N SER A 21 -10.38 -0.32 27.21
CA SER A 21 -9.58 0.89 27.49
C SER A 21 -8.25 0.64 28.24
N ASN A 22 -8.08 -0.54 28.82
CA ASN A 22 -6.88 -0.98 29.54
C ASN A 22 -6.06 -2.02 28.77
N ALA A 23 -6.42 -2.33 27.52
CA ALA A 23 -5.62 -3.21 26.68
C ALA A 23 -4.26 -2.57 26.40
N PRO A 24 -3.15 -3.32 26.42
CA PRO A 24 -1.87 -2.79 25.99
C PRO A 24 -1.96 -2.40 24.51
N PRO A 25 -1.30 -1.30 24.11
CA PRO A 25 -1.29 -0.90 22.71
C PRO A 25 -0.68 -2.03 21.86
N SER A 26 -1.22 -2.22 20.65
CA SER A 26 -0.62 -3.14 19.69
C SER A 26 0.79 -2.67 19.30
N VAL A 27 1.63 -3.58 18.80
CA VAL A 27 2.99 -3.25 18.30
C VAL A 27 2.95 -2.09 17.30
N ARG A 28 1.94 -2.07 16.43
CA ARG A 28 1.70 -1.00 15.48
C ARG A 28 1.35 0.33 16.17
N ALA A 29 0.47 0.30 17.17
CA ALA A 29 0.10 1.50 17.93
C ALA A 29 1.29 2.07 18.71
N GLU A 30 2.19 1.22 19.24
CA GLU A 30 3.42 1.67 19.85
C GLU A 30 4.41 2.27 18.85
N ALA A 31 4.55 1.69 17.68
CA ALA A 31 5.37 2.24 16.58
C ALA A 31 4.83 3.61 16.14
N ASP A 32 3.52 3.76 16.00
CA ASP A 32 2.86 5.01 15.65
C ASP A 32 3.03 6.06 16.78
N LEU A 33 2.90 5.65 18.02
CA LEU A 33 3.10 6.54 19.16
C LEU A 33 4.55 7.03 19.23
N ARG A 34 5.54 6.15 19.05
CA ARG A 34 6.95 6.53 18.95
C ARG A 34 7.18 7.53 17.84
N ARG A 35 6.63 7.29 16.65
CA ARG A 35 6.72 8.20 15.49
C ARG A 35 6.15 9.58 15.80
N ILE A 36 4.99 9.67 16.44
CA ILE A 36 4.35 10.93 16.83
C ILE A 36 5.19 11.67 17.88
N THR A 37 5.75 10.94 18.84
CA THR A 37 6.52 11.54 19.95
C THR A 37 7.94 11.92 19.56
N THR A 38 8.59 11.22 18.64
CA THR A 38 9.95 11.52 18.16
C THR A 38 9.98 12.54 17.02
N GLY A 39 8.94 12.59 16.18
CA GLY A 39 8.84 13.54 15.07
C GLY A 39 8.70 15.01 15.47
N ALA A 40 8.55 15.32 16.74
CA ALA A 40 8.39 16.69 17.24
C ALA A 40 9.70 17.52 17.27
N ALA A 41 10.86 16.96 16.89
CA ALA A 41 12.17 17.59 17.06
C ALA A 41 12.97 17.89 15.79
N ALA A 42 12.36 17.97 14.60
CA ALA A 42 13.08 18.32 13.38
C ALA A 42 13.54 19.80 13.42
N LYS A 43 14.85 20.01 13.54
CA LYS A 43 15.52 21.32 13.55
C LYS A 43 15.30 22.05 12.21
N LYS A 44 14.81 23.29 12.31
CA LYS A 44 14.66 24.23 11.20
C LYS A 44 16.03 24.60 10.59
N SER A 45 16.27 24.28 9.34
CA SER A 45 17.28 24.94 8.53
C SER A 45 16.69 26.23 7.91
N PRO A 46 17.48 27.30 7.71
CA PRO A 46 16.96 28.56 7.21
C PRO A 46 16.80 28.50 5.70
N GLN A 47 15.60 28.33 5.21
CA GLN A 47 15.29 28.33 3.79
C GLN A 47 14.53 29.59 3.38
N ARG A 48 14.92 30.16 2.24
CA ARG A 48 14.40 31.37 1.63
C ARG A 48 12.89 31.31 1.39
N ARG A 49 12.25 32.44 1.65
CA ARG A 49 10.82 32.68 1.54
C ARG A 49 10.28 32.44 0.11
N HIS A 50 9.59 31.33 -0.07
CA HIS A 50 8.44 31.26 -0.96
C HIS A 50 7.26 30.78 -0.11
N ARG A 51 6.16 31.57 -0.15
CA ARG A 51 4.93 31.31 0.62
C ARG A 51 4.19 30.12 0.02
N TRP A 52 4.48 28.94 0.54
CA TRP A 52 3.61 27.78 0.40
C TRP A 52 3.17 27.39 1.81
N LEU A 53 1.87 27.14 1.96
CA LEU A 53 1.27 26.76 3.23
C LEU A 53 1.91 25.44 3.69
N ALA A 54 2.66 25.49 4.78
CA ALA A 54 3.35 24.35 5.38
C ALA A 54 2.32 23.43 6.01
N LEU A 55 2.18 22.23 5.47
CA LEU A 55 1.65 21.06 6.18
C LEU A 55 2.85 20.36 6.85
N PRO A 56 2.78 20.03 8.15
CA PRO A 56 3.89 19.43 8.86
C PRO A 56 4.02 17.94 8.58
N ALA A 57 5.26 17.54 8.36
CA ALA A 57 5.88 16.23 8.54
C ALA A 57 4.97 14.98 8.42
N LEU A 58 4.93 14.41 7.22
CA LEU A 58 4.31 13.14 6.89
C LEU A 58 5.35 12.16 6.33
N GLY A 59 6.36 11.87 7.15
CA GLY A 59 7.50 11.03 6.76
C GLY A 59 7.22 9.54 6.65
N ALA A 60 6.18 9.02 7.27
CA ALA A 60 5.88 7.58 7.24
C ALA A 60 4.57 7.23 6.53
N LEU A 61 3.95 8.20 5.85
CA LEU A 61 2.62 8.06 5.25
C LEU A 61 2.61 7.53 3.82
N LEU A 62 3.76 7.40 3.15
CA LEU A 62 3.74 6.92 1.76
C LEU A 62 3.55 5.42 1.63
N VAL A 63 3.93 4.62 2.60
CA VAL A 63 3.64 3.18 2.59
C VAL A 63 2.22 2.92 3.09
N LEU A 64 1.74 3.68 4.06
CA LEU A 64 0.32 3.68 4.48
C LEU A 64 -0.61 4.34 3.45
N ALA A 65 -0.12 5.24 2.59
CA ALA A 65 -0.93 5.84 1.53
C ALA A 65 -1.33 4.83 0.46
N PHE A 66 -0.63 3.73 0.32
CA PHE A 66 -1.04 2.66 -0.58
C PHE A 66 -2.44 2.11 -0.21
N PHE A 67 -2.78 2.14 1.07
CA PHE A 67 -4.04 1.59 1.58
C PHE A 67 -5.00 2.62 2.20
N LEU A 68 -4.58 3.88 2.41
CA LEU A 68 -5.39 4.91 3.03
C LEU A 68 -5.88 6.00 2.05
N VAL A 69 -6.44 5.62 0.90
CA VAL A 69 -7.29 6.55 0.10
C VAL A 69 -8.67 6.72 0.77
N GLN A 70 -8.77 6.61 2.07
CA GLN A 70 -10.08 6.69 2.73
C GLN A 70 -10.38 7.98 3.48
N GLN A 71 -9.48 8.96 3.54
CA GLN A 71 -9.89 10.19 4.23
C GLN A 71 -9.27 11.43 3.61
N VAL A 72 -10.13 12.36 3.34
CA VAL A 72 -9.99 13.77 3.02
C VAL A 72 -10.26 14.12 1.56
N LEU A 73 -11.53 14.06 1.20
CA LEU A 73 -12.06 15.07 0.29
C LEU A 73 -12.76 16.14 1.14
N PRO A 74 -12.38 17.43 1.03
CA PRO A 74 -13.14 18.48 1.69
C PRO A 74 -14.53 18.56 1.05
N SER A 75 -15.55 18.23 1.82
CA SER A 75 -16.94 18.49 1.48
C SER A 75 -17.12 20.00 1.38
N ASN A 76 -17.63 20.49 0.27
CA ASN A 76 -18.06 21.83 -0.07
C ASN A 76 -17.13 22.67 -0.96
N VAL A 77 -17.18 22.40 -2.24
CA VAL A 77 -17.21 23.46 -3.26
C VAL A 77 -18.30 23.06 -4.27
N GLY A 78 -19.36 23.83 -4.32
CA GLY A 78 -20.45 23.62 -5.27
C GLY A 78 -20.00 23.96 -6.70
N GLY A 79 -19.87 22.94 -7.48
CA GLY A 79 -19.56 22.97 -8.90
C GLY A 79 -19.22 21.54 -9.30
N ASN A 80 -19.98 20.99 -10.23
CA ASN A 80 -19.76 19.62 -10.71
C ASN A 80 -18.40 19.50 -11.40
N PRO A 81 -17.34 19.04 -10.73
CA PRO A 81 -16.11 18.74 -11.42
C PRO A 81 -16.22 17.32 -11.98
N THR A 82 -16.42 17.22 -13.26
CA THR A 82 -16.23 15.95 -13.96
C THR A 82 -14.72 15.73 -14.12
N ALA A 83 -14.03 15.39 -13.03
CA ALA A 83 -12.68 14.88 -13.11
C ALA A 83 -12.79 13.44 -13.62
N ILE A 84 -12.49 13.20 -14.88
CA ILE A 84 -12.31 11.85 -15.38
C ILE A 84 -10.90 11.45 -14.96
N ALA A 85 -10.80 10.66 -13.90
CA ALA A 85 -9.54 10.05 -13.55
C ALA A 85 -9.19 9.03 -14.62
N ALA A 86 -8.12 9.33 -15.30
CA ALA A 86 -7.58 8.44 -16.29
C ALA A 86 -6.68 7.43 -15.62
N THR A 87 -7.23 6.29 -15.32
CA THR A 87 -6.47 5.18 -14.74
C THR A 87 -6.21 4.11 -15.80
N PRO A 88 -5.14 3.33 -15.67
CA PRO A 88 -4.91 2.19 -16.53
C PRO A 88 -6.11 1.23 -16.49
N PRO A 89 -6.40 0.53 -17.58
CA PRO A 89 -7.47 -0.47 -17.59
C PRO A 89 -7.18 -1.57 -16.57
N VAL A 90 -8.22 -2.12 -15.95
CA VAL A 90 -8.11 -3.25 -15.02
C VAL A 90 -7.44 -4.42 -15.73
N LEU A 91 -6.55 -5.12 -15.02
CA LEU A 91 -5.91 -6.32 -15.54
C LEU A 91 -6.97 -7.38 -15.86
N THR A 92 -6.95 -7.86 -17.09
CA THR A 92 -7.79 -8.96 -17.55
C THR A 92 -6.91 -10.13 -17.94
N GLY A 93 -7.20 -11.28 -17.36
CA GLY A 93 -6.44 -12.48 -17.64
C GLY A 93 -6.97 -13.24 -18.86
N THR A 94 -6.14 -14.09 -19.38
CA THR A 94 -6.43 -15.00 -20.51
C THR A 94 -6.04 -16.44 -20.16
N GLY A 95 -6.54 -17.40 -20.94
CA GLY A 95 -6.18 -18.81 -20.77
C GLY A 95 -6.99 -19.51 -19.70
N THR A 96 -6.50 -20.70 -19.29
CA THR A 96 -7.20 -21.55 -18.31
C THR A 96 -6.88 -21.09 -16.90
N PRO A 97 -7.89 -20.79 -16.08
CA PRO A 97 -7.68 -20.50 -14.66
C PRO A 97 -6.97 -21.64 -13.92
N ARG A 98 -6.08 -21.29 -13.00
CA ARG A 98 -5.46 -22.23 -12.08
C ARG A 98 -6.00 -21.98 -10.68
N GLU A 99 -6.23 -23.01 -9.93
CA GLU A 99 -6.64 -22.89 -8.52
C GLU A 99 -5.48 -22.31 -7.72
N PHE A 100 -5.78 -21.27 -6.91
CA PHE A 100 -4.77 -20.47 -6.20
C PHE A 100 -3.91 -21.33 -5.25
N ALA A 101 -4.56 -22.06 -4.33
CA ALA A 101 -3.86 -22.83 -3.31
C ALA A 101 -2.97 -23.93 -3.92
N VAL A 102 -3.39 -24.53 -5.04
CA VAL A 102 -2.56 -25.50 -5.76
C VAL A 102 -1.33 -24.82 -6.36
N PHE A 103 -1.53 -23.69 -7.04
CA PHE A 103 -0.42 -22.97 -7.67
C PHE A 103 0.60 -22.48 -6.65
N VAL A 104 0.18 -21.81 -5.58
CA VAL A 104 1.11 -21.25 -4.58
C VAL A 104 1.85 -22.35 -3.79
N LYS A 105 1.22 -23.51 -3.52
CA LYS A 105 1.91 -24.66 -2.90
C LYS A 105 3.00 -25.25 -3.81
N GLU A 106 2.73 -25.37 -5.11
CA GLU A 106 3.74 -25.79 -6.08
C GLU A 106 4.90 -24.79 -6.19
N ALA A 107 4.60 -23.49 -6.19
CA ALA A 107 5.57 -22.42 -6.22
C ALA A 107 6.42 -22.38 -4.94
N ALA A 108 5.80 -22.49 -3.79
CA ALA A 108 6.47 -22.54 -2.50
C ALA A 108 7.48 -23.70 -2.41
N ALA A 109 7.10 -24.88 -2.91
CA ALA A 109 8.00 -26.02 -2.93
C ALA A 109 9.27 -25.75 -3.78
N LYS A 110 9.12 -25.09 -4.93
CA LYS A 110 10.26 -24.71 -5.80
C LYS A 110 11.17 -23.67 -5.14
N LEU A 111 10.59 -22.67 -4.47
CA LEU A 111 11.35 -21.62 -3.78
C LEU A 111 12.15 -22.17 -2.60
N ARG A 112 11.58 -23.14 -1.87
CA ARG A 112 12.27 -23.79 -0.74
C ARG A 112 13.54 -24.52 -1.14
N ASP A 113 13.59 -25.07 -2.35
CA ASP A 113 14.73 -25.80 -2.87
C ASP A 113 15.84 -24.89 -3.42
N GLN A 114 15.65 -23.56 -3.40
CA GLN A 114 16.68 -22.61 -3.78
C GLN A 114 17.75 -22.50 -2.67
N GLU A 115 18.96 -22.11 -3.07
CA GLU A 115 20.06 -21.86 -2.13
C GLU A 115 19.61 -20.87 -1.06
N PRO A 116 19.91 -21.13 0.23
CA PRO A 116 19.48 -20.25 1.31
C PRO A 116 20.20 -18.91 1.22
N GLU A 117 19.50 -17.90 0.76
CA GLU A 117 19.90 -16.51 0.88
C GLU A 117 19.31 -15.94 2.18
N THR A 118 20.03 -15.05 2.81
CA THR A 118 19.49 -14.32 3.97
C THR A 118 18.56 -13.21 3.49
N PRO A 119 17.45 -12.94 4.19
CA PRO A 119 16.57 -11.82 3.84
C PRO A 119 17.33 -10.50 3.96
N ILE A 120 17.05 -9.59 3.03
CA ILE A 120 17.72 -8.29 2.94
C ILE A 120 16.77 -7.21 3.45
N ARG A 121 17.26 -6.33 4.32
CA ARG A 121 16.56 -5.14 4.83
C ARG A 121 16.57 -4.03 3.79
N GLU A 122 16.07 -4.37 2.64
CA GLU A 122 15.96 -3.50 1.48
C GLU A 122 14.75 -3.90 0.65
N ALA A 123 14.06 -2.94 0.07
CA ALA A 123 13.03 -3.18 -0.92
C ALA A 123 13.11 -2.14 -2.02
N SER A 124 12.87 -2.56 -3.25
CA SER A 124 12.73 -1.67 -4.40
C SER A 124 11.46 -2.01 -5.17
N TYR A 125 10.63 -1.00 -5.41
CA TYR A 125 9.36 -1.19 -6.09
C TYR A 125 8.93 0.06 -6.85
N GLU A 126 8.10 -0.15 -7.86
CA GLU A 126 7.32 0.91 -8.49
C GLU A 126 5.92 0.92 -7.92
N SER A 127 5.41 2.10 -7.62
CA SER A 127 4.04 2.27 -7.14
C SER A 127 3.43 3.54 -7.72
N TRP A 128 2.10 3.57 -7.79
CA TRP A 128 1.37 4.79 -8.06
C TRP A 128 -0.02 4.77 -7.43
N ASN A 129 -0.56 5.97 -7.28
CA ASN A 129 -1.93 6.20 -6.88
C ASN A 129 -2.54 7.23 -7.83
N VAL A 130 -3.86 7.27 -7.87
CA VAL A 130 -4.55 8.36 -8.56
C VAL A 130 -4.33 9.66 -7.79
N ASN A 131 -3.82 10.66 -8.49
CA ASN A 131 -3.67 12.02 -7.99
C ASN A 131 -4.72 12.91 -8.63
N THR A 132 -5.23 13.88 -7.88
CA THR A 132 -6.18 14.87 -8.40
C THR A 132 -5.68 16.26 -8.04
N ASP A 133 -5.40 17.07 -9.06
CA ASP A 133 -5.06 18.48 -8.91
C ASP A 133 -6.31 19.34 -9.06
N PHE A 134 -6.40 20.38 -8.25
CA PHE A 134 -7.48 21.35 -8.28
C PHE A 134 -6.94 22.67 -8.84
N ASN A 135 -7.48 23.06 -9.99
CA ASN A 135 -7.09 24.31 -10.63
C ASN A 135 -7.77 25.51 -9.99
N ALA A 136 -7.21 26.69 -10.17
CA ALA A 136 -7.73 27.95 -9.61
C ALA A 136 -9.13 28.34 -10.15
N ASP A 137 -9.51 27.82 -11.30
CA ASP A 137 -10.84 28.02 -11.93
C ASP A 137 -11.91 27.04 -11.42
N GLY A 138 -11.54 26.15 -10.47
CA GLY A 138 -12.41 25.12 -9.92
C GLY A 138 -12.47 23.86 -10.77
N SER A 139 -11.76 23.77 -11.89
CA SER A 139 -11.62 22.52 -12.64
C SER A 139 -10.68 21.56 -11.90
N THR A 140 -10.85 20.27 -12.13
CA THR A 140 -9.99 19.24 -11.57
C THR A 140 -9.32 18.45 -12.70
N PHE A 141 -8.12 18.01 -12.45
CA PHE A 141 -7.37 17.14 -13.34
C PHE A 141 -6.81 15.97 -12.55
N SER A 142 -7.13 14.75 -12.99
CA SER A 142 -6.63 13.54 -12.35
C SER A 142 -5.62 12.83 -13.25
N TYR A 143 -4.54 12.35 -12.67
CA TYR A 143 -3.47 11.66 -13.37
C TYR A 143 -2.85 10.58 -12.49
N VAL A 144 -2.17 9.65 -13.14
CA VAL A 144 -1.35 8.64 -12.49
C VAL A 144 0.11 8.99 -12.70
N SER A 145 0.88 9.05 -11.61
CA SER A 145 2.31 9.29 -11.66
C SER A 145 3.04 8.17 -10.94
N PRO A 146 3.65 7.22 -11.66
CA PRO A 146 4.45 6.19 -11.06
C PRO A 146 5.61 6.78 -10.27
N GLN A 147 5.94 6.12 -9.16
CA GLN A 147 7.10 6.45 -8.33
C GLN A 147 7.91 5.18 -8.11
N GLU A 148 9.21 5.30 -8.30
CA GLU A 148 10.15 4.26 -7.92
C GLU A 148 10.62 4.56 -6.50
N VAL A 149 10.44 3.59 -5.62
CA VAL A 149 10.78 3.70 -4.20
C VAL A 149 11.87 2.68 -3.88
N THR A 150 12.93 3.16 -3.26
CA THR A 150 13.95 2.28 -2.67
C THR A 150 14.03 2.58 -1.18
N THR A 151 13.91 1.52 -0.38
CA THR A 151 14.01 1.57 1.08
C THR A 151 15.17 0.67 1.50
N THR A 152 16.11 1.21 2.28
CA THR A 152 17.18 0.42 2.92
C THR A 152 17.21 0.74 4.39
N TRP A 153 17.37 -0.28 5.23
CA TRP A 153 17.35 -0.08 6.68
C TRP A 153 18.21 -1.10 7.43
N ARG A 154 18.47 -0.85 8.72
CA ARG A 154 19.31 -1.66 9.59
C ARG A 154 18.56 -2.10 10.83
N ALA A 155 19.09 -3.10 11.52
CA ALA A 155 18.48 -3.65 12.74
C ALA A 155 18.33 -2.61 13.86
N ASP A 156 19.09 -1.51 13.85
CA ASP A 156 18.96 -0.40 14.77
C ASP A 156 17.89 0.63 14.35
N LEU A 157 17.11 0.32 13.28
CA LEU A 157 16.11 1.21 12.69
C LEU A 157 16.68 2.54 12.18
N SER A 158 17.93 2.54 11.74
CA SER A 158 18.47 3.56 10.85
C SER A 158 18.27 3.14 9.40
N GLY A 159 18.23 4.10 8.48
CA GLY A 159 18.07 3.76 7.07
C GLY A 159 17.90 4.96 6.17
N GLU A 160 17.47 4.67 4.95
CA GLU A 160 17.23 5.69 3.92
C GLU A 160 16.03 5.29 3.04
N ILE A 161 15.25 6.28 2.65
CA ILE A 161 14.20 6.13 1.64
C ILE A 161 14.50 7.10 0.51
N THR A 162 14.53 6.59 -0.72
CA THR A 162 14.63 7.40 -1.93
C THR A 162 13.39 7.17 -2.79
N VAL A 163 12.78 8.27 -3.25
CA VAL A 163 11.64 8.24 -4.17
C VAL A 163 11.99 9.02 -5.42
N VAL A 164 11.86 8.35 -6.56
CA VAL A 164 12.10 8.93 -7.89
C VAL A 164 10.79 8.93 -8.66
N THR A 165 10.49 10.03 -9.35
CA THR A 165 9.28 10.14 -10.17
C THR A 165 9.38 9.29 -11.43
N GLY A 166 8.37 8.45 -11.68
CA GLY A 166 8.19 7.76 -12.95
C GLY A 166 7.52 8.64 -14.02
N THR A 167 7.25 8.06 -15.17
CA THR A 167 6.51 8.74 -16.24
C THR A 167 5.02 8.78 -15.92
N PRO A 168 4.39 9.97 -15.86
CA PRO A 168 2.95 10.07 -15.63
C PRO A 168 2.15 9.30 -16.69
N TYR A 169 1.13 8.58 -16.26
CA TYR A 169 0.18 7.97 -17.17
C TYR A 169 -0.93 8.97 -17.50
N LEU A 170 -0.99 9.37 -18.77
CA LEU A 170 -1.99 10.27 -19.30
C LEU A 170 -2.71 9.55 -20.46
N PRO A 171 -4.03 9.31 -20.39
CA PRO A 171 -4.75 8.72 -21.48
C PRO A 171 -4.79 9.64 -22.70
N GLU A 172 -5.05 9.08 -23.87
CA GLU A 172 -5.29 9.85 -25.10
C GLU A 172 -6.42 10.86 -24.88
N GLY A 173 -6.18 12.11 -25.25
CA GLY A 173 -7.16 13.20 -25.12
C GLY A 173 -7.23 13.86 -23.75
N SER A 174 -6.39 13.48 -22.80
CA SER A 174 -6.28 14.18 -21.51
C SER A 174 -5.78 15.60 -21.71
N ILE A 175 -6.37 16.54 -20.95
CA ILE A 175 -5.89 17.93 -20.90
C ILE A 175 -4.62 17.94 -20.03
N THR A 176 -3.54 18.51 -20.57
CA THR A 176 -2.31 18.70 -19.79
C THR A 176 -2.56 19.74 -18.72
N PRO A 177 -2.17 19.52 -17.45
CA PRO A 177 -2.31 20.53 -16.42
C PRO A 177 -1.47 21.78 -16.77
N ASP A 178 -1.92 22.96 -16.31
CA ASP A 178 -1.18 24.22 -16.49
C ASP A 178 0.22 24.19 -15.85
N THR A 179 0.39 23.37 -14.84
CA THR A 179 1.69 23.05 -14.24
C THR A 179 2.20 21.73 -14.80
N ALA A 180 3.31 21.76 -15.50
CA ALA A 180 3.96 20.55 -15.96
C ALA A 180 4.21 19.60 -14.77
N PRO A 181 3.85 18.31 -14.88
CA PRO A 181 4.15 17.33 -13.83
C PRO A 181 5.65 17.26 -13.60
N THR A 182 6.06 16.85 -12.39
CA THR A 182 7.48 16.64 -12.07
C THR A 182 8.10 15.72 -13.11
N PRO A 183 9.23 16.09 -13.72
CA PRO A 183 9.86 15.27 -14.77
C PRO A 183 10.18 13.86 -14.27
N ALA A 184 10.01 12.86 -15.12
CA ALA A 184 10.44 11.50 -14.83
C ALA A 184 11.94 11.45 -14.50
N GLY A 185 12.33 10.63 -13.53
CA GLY A 185 13.70 10.52 -13.02
C GLY A 185 14.09 11.59 -11.99
N ALA A 186 13.20 12.52 -11.65
CA ALA A 186 13.48 13.49 -10.60
C ALA A 186 13.37 12.84 -9.22
N ILE A 187 14.36 13.07 -8.36
CA ILE A 187 14.28 12.70 -6.94
C ILE A 187 13.29 13.64 -6.27
N VAL A 188 12.16 13.11 -5.81
CA VAL A 188 11.12 13.88 -5.11
C VAL A 188 11.25 13.78 -3.59
N ARG A 189 11.95 12.73 -3.12
CA ARG A 189 12.23 12.53 -1.71
C ARG A 189 13.54 11.77 -1.54
N GLU A 190 14.39 12.25 -0.67
CA GLU A 190 15.54 11.55 -0.12
C GLU A 190 15.54 11.82 1.38
N GLU A 191 15.40 10.79 2.19
CA GLU A 191 15.29 10.93 3.64
C GLU A 191 16.17 9.89 4.33
N ARG A 192 16.97 10.36 5.28
CA ARG A 192 17.88 9.54 6.07
C ARG A 192 17.44 9.55 7.52
N PHE A 193 17.41 8.38 8.10
CA PHE A 193 16.99 8.14 9.47
C PHE A 193 18.18 7.67 10.29
N ILE A 194 18.36 8.26 11.47
CA ILE A 194 19.32 7.75 12.47
C ILE A 194 18.70 6.58 13.24
N ALA A 195 19.51 5.90 14.06
CA ALA A 195 19.08 4.75 14.85
C ALA A 195 17.80 5.03 15.65
N GLY A 196 16.80 4.16 15.52
CA GLY A 196 15.50 4.23 16.17
C GLY A 196 14.48 5.16 15.53
N GLU A 197 14.80 5.84 14.40
CA GLU A 197 13.89 6.82 13.79
C GLU A 197 13.08 6.27 12.62
N MET A 198 13.55 5.23 11.95
CA MET A 198 12.85 4.67 10.80
C MET A 198 11.65 3.84 11.24
N GLY A 199 10.46 4.20 10.75
CA GLY A 199 9.19 3.58 11.11
C GLY A 199 8.94 2.28 10.37
N ILE A 200 9.80 1.26 10.57
CA ILE A 200 9.62 -0.08 10.00
C ILE A 200 8.55 -0.84 10.81
N VAL A 201 7.58 -1.38 10.12
CA VAL A 201 6.50 -2.18 10.71
C VAL A 201 6.98 -3.61 10.98
N PHE A 202 7.58 -4.24 10.00
CA PHE A 202 8.10 -5.60 10.07
C PHE A 202 9.58 -5.58 10.50
N ALA A 203 9.88 -5.05 11.70
CA ALA A 203 11.25 -4.86 12.17
C ALA A 203 11.96 -6.17 12.57
N ALA A 204 11.23 -7.20 12.96
CA ALA A 204 11.77 -8.53 13.20
C ALA A 204 12.03 -9.27 11.89
N GLU A 205 12.95 -10.22 11.91
CA GLU A 205 13.29 -11.04 10.75
C GLU A 205 12.11 -11.94 10.36
N PRO A 206 11.73 -12.00 9.05
CA PRO A 206 10.61 -12.82 8.60
C PRO A 206 10.87 -14.31 8.85
N PRO A 207 9.86 -15.07 9.30
CA PRO A 207 10.02 -16.50 9.57
C PRO A 207 9.98 -17.35 8.31
N THR A 208 10.62 -18.53 8.36
CA THR A 208 10.67 -19.54 7.28
C THR A 208 9.64 -20.66 7.41
N ASP A 209 8.77 -20.58 8.41
CA ASP A 209 7.66 -21.51 8.66
C ASP A 209 6.32 -20.84 8.37
N ALA A 210 5.42 -21.52 7.65
CA ALA A 210 4.15 -20.93 7.19
C ALA A 210 3.22 -20.49 8.34
N ALA A 211 3.14 -21.26 9.43
CA ALA A 211 2.30 -20.90 10.56
C ALA A 211 2.89 -19.71 11.33
N ALA A 212 4.21 -19.67 11.48
CA ALA A 212 4.91 -18.55 12.05
C ALA A 212 4.80 -17.28 11.15
N MET A 213 4.84 -17.44 9.82
CA MET A 213 4.64 -16.34 8.87
C MET A 213 3.23 -15.76 8.97
N SER A 214 2.20 -16.60 9.04
CA SER A 214 0.81 -16.15 9.24
C SER A 214 0.66 -15.38 10.56
N ALA A 215 1.24 -15.86 11.65
CA ALA A 215 1.23 -15.17 12.94
C ALA A 215 2.00 -13.82 12.86
N TYR A 216 3.13 -13.82 12.18
CA TYR A 216 3.98 -12.64 11.97
C TYR A 216 3.24 -11.55 11.16
N LEU A 217 2.57 -11.93 10.06
CA LEU A 217 1.74 -11.01 9.28
C LEU A 217 0.59 -10.45 10.13
N THR A 218 -0.05 -11.30 10.93
CA THR A 218 -1.17 -10.89 11.79
C THR A 218 -0.70 -9.91 12.88
N GLU A 219 0.40 -10.20 13.55
CA GLU A 219 0.91 -9.38 14.64
C GLU A 219 1.40 -8.01 14.16
N TYR A 220 2.30 -8.00 13.17
CA TYR A 220 2.93 -6.79 12.68
C TYR A 220 2.07 -6.04 11.66
N GLY A 221 1.39 -6.73 10.77
CA GLY A 221 0.50 -6.15 9.77
C GLY A 221 -0.82 -5.64 10.32
N GLY A 222 -1.17 -6.01 11.55
CA GLY A 222 -2.40 -5.57 12.21
C GLY A 222 -3.65 -6.16 11.57
N ILE A 223 -3.58 -7.43 11.14
CA ILE A 223 -4.71 -8.16 10.56
C ILE A 223 -5.72 -8.47 11.67
N GLU A 224 -6.96 -8.02 11.48
CA GLU A 224 -8.07 -8.29 12.42
C GLU A 224 -8.75 -9.63 12.11
N ASP A 225 -8.92 -9.95 10.82
CA ASP A 225 -9.43 -11.23 10.36
C ASP A 225 -8.43 -11.89 9.41
N PRO A 226 -7.74 -12.96 9.83
CA PRO A 226 -6.78 -13.68 8.99
C PRO A 226 -7.43 -14.43 7.80
N ASN A 227 -8.76 -14.51 7.74
CA ASN A 227 -9.48 -15.05 6.60
C ASN A 227 -9.93 -13.95 5.61
N ASP A 228 -9.69 -12.67 5.89
CA ASP A 228 -9.93 -11.59 4.94
C ASP A 228 -8.72 -11.42 4.02
N PRO A 229 -8.79 -11.86 2.74
CA PRO A 229 -7.66 -11.84 1.84
C PRO A 229 -7.18 -10.42 1.54
N ALA A 230 -8.03 -9.40 1.65
CA ALA A 230 -7.63 -8.02 1.43
C ALA A 230 -6.73 -7.51 2.57
N GLN A 231 -7.06 -7.82 3.83
CA GLN A 231 -6.21 -7.46 4.98
C GLN A 231 -4.86 -8.21 4.92
N VAL A 232 -4.90 -9.49 4.54
CA VAL A 232 -3.66 -10.27 4.40
C VAL A 232 -2.78 -9.70 3.29
N LEU A 233 -3.33 -9.37 2.13
CA LEU A 233 -2.57 -8.75 1.03
C LEU A 233 -2.02 -7.37 1.42
N GLU A 234 -2.73 -6.62 2.23
CA GLU A 234 -2.23 -5.36 2.80
C GLU A 234 -0.95 -5.57 3.61
N ALA A 235 -0.97 -6.54 4.53
CA ALA A 235 0.19 -6.90 5.34
C ALA A 235 1.36 -7.43 4.48
N VAL A 236 1.07 -8.25 3.45
CA VAL A 236 2.07 -8.72 2.49
C VAL A 236 2.71 -7.57 1.72
N GLY A 237 1.91 -6.62 1.25
CA GLY A 237 2.43 -5.44 0.56
C GLY A 237 3.35 -4.61 1.44
N GLN A 238 3.02 -4.44 2.72
CA GLN A 238 3.87 -3.75 3.68
C GLN A 238 5.18 -4.53 3.94
N LEU A 239 5.10 -5.84 4.15
CA LEU A 239 6.27 -6.70 4.34
C LEU A 239 7.25 -6.58 3.16
N LEU A 240 6.77 -6.76 1.93
CA LEU A 240 7.59 -6.70 0.72
C LEU A 240 8.08 -5.28 0.37
N SER A 241 7.52 -4.24 0.99
CA SER A 241 8.02 -2.87 0.88
C SER A 241 9.14 -2.55 1.88
N GLU A 242 9.43 -3.46 2.79
CA GLU A 242 10.48 -3.33 3.81
C GLU A 242 11.57 -4.39 3.70
N TRP A 243 11.27 -5.55 3.11
CA TRP A 243 12.16 -6.69 2.99
C TRP A 243 12.20 -7.25 1.57
N THR A 244 13.39 -7.65 1.14
CA THR A 244 13.56 -8.64 0.06
C THR A 244 13.71 -10.01 0.73
N LEU A 245 12.74 -10.88 0.51
CA LEU A 245 12.67 -12.22 1.12
C LEU A 245 13.61 -13.18 0.40
N SER A 246 14.21 -14.09 1.16
CA SER A 246 14.88 -15.26 0.58
C SER A 246 13.86 -16.29 0.06
N GLY A 247 14.32 -17.30 -0.65
CA GLY A 247 13.44 -18.38 -1.13
C GLY A 247 12.69 -19.09 0.01
N ALA A 248 13.31 -19.23 1.18
CA ALA A 248 12.69 -19.88 2.34
C ALA A 248 11.56 -19.05 2.95
N GLU A 249 11.77 -17.75 3.19
CA GLU A 249 10.70 -16.87 3.69
C GLU A 249 9.60 -16.67 2.65
N HIS A 250 9.96 -16.53 1.37
CA HIS A 250 8.97 -16.42 0.30
C HIS A 250 8.12 -17.70 0.17
N SER A 251 8.74 -18.88 0.31
CA SER A 251 8.02 -20.16 0.41
C SER A 251 7.04 -20.17 1.57
N ALA A 252 7.48 -19.75 2.77
CA ALA A 252 6.62 -19.70 3.95
C ALA A 252 5.46 -18.69 3.75
N LEU A 253 5.72 -17.56 3.09
CA LEU A 253 4.70 -16.59 2.74
C LEU A 253 3.65 -17.18 1.81
N LEU A 254 4.06 -17.84 0.72
CA LEU A 254 3.13 -18.47 -0.22
C LEU A 254 2.32 -19.60 0.43
N GLU A 255 2.93 -20.40 1.29
CA GLU A 255 2.20 -21.45 2.03
C GLU A 255 1.17 -20.86 3.00
N SER A 256 1.51 -19.75 3.67
CA SER A 256 0.54 -19.04 4.53
C SER A 256 -0.63 -18.49 3.71
N LEU A 257 -0.36 -17.93 2.53
CA LEU A 257 -1.40 -17.43 1.61
C LEU A 257 -2.31 -18.56 1.07
N ALA A 258 -1.76 -19.76 0.88
CA ALA A 258 -2.56 -20.92 0.41
C ALA A 258 -3.72 -21.30 1.32
N GLU A 259 -3.65 -20.93 2.60
CA GLU A 259 -4.68 -21.20 3.60
C GLU A 259 -5.73 -20.08 3.70
N VAL A 260 -5.49 -18.92 3.04
CA VAL A 260 -6.41 -17.78 3.04
C VAL A 260 -7.50 -18.00 1.97
N PRO A 261 -8.79 -17.99 2.34
CA PRO A 261 -9.87 -18.17 1.39
C PRO A 261 -10.09 -16.93 0.49
N GLY A 262 -10.86 -17.09 -0.59
CA GLY A 262 -11.40 -15.98 -1.37
C GLY A 262 -10.53 -15.52 -2.53
N PHE A 263 -9.44 -16.23 -2.85
CA PHE A 263 -8.68 -15.97 -4.07
C PHE A 263 -9.30 -16.67 -5.28
N GLU A 264 -9.57 -15.90 -6.33
CA GLU A 264 -10.10 -16.38 -7.60
C GLU A 264 -9.11 -16.10 -8.74
N SER A 265 -8.81 -17.14 -9.54
CA SER A 265 -7.90 -16.98 -10.66
C SER A 265 -8.53 -16.16 -11.79
N ILE A 266 -7.82 -15.15 -12.27
CA ILE A 266 -8.18 -14.41 -13.48
C ILE A 266 -7.40 -14.87 -14.71
N GLY A 267 -6.48 -15.86 -14.56
CA GLY A 267 -5.68 -16.41 -15.65
C GLY A 267 -4.32 -15.73 -15.83
N SER A 268 -3.73 -15.91 -17.02
CA SER A 268 -2.44 -15.29 -17.35
C SER A 268 -2.60 -13.80 -17.61
N VAL A 269 -1.74 -13.00 -16.98
CA VAL A 269 -1.71 -11.54 -17.09
C VAL A 269 -0.30 -11.06 -17.39
N THR A 270 -0.20 -9.80 -17.81
CA THR A 270 1.07 -9.06 -17.84
C THR A 270 0.93 -7.92 -16.85
N ASP A 271 1.88 -7.83 -15.90
CA ASP A 271 1.89 -6.74 -14.92
C ASP A 271 2.28 -5.38 -15.54
N ARG A 272 2.28 -4.32 -14.73
CA ARG A 272 2.58 -2.97 -15.25
C ARG A 272 4.04 -2.75 -15.62
N LEU A 273 4.94 -3.62 -15.18
CA LEU A 273 6.35 -3.63 -15.59
C LEU A 273 6.59 -4.52 -16.83
N GLY A 274 5.54 -5.09 -17.42
CA GLY A 274 5.62 -5.93 -18.62
C GLY A 274 6.02 -7.39 -18.34
N ARG A 275 5.95 -7.86 -17.09
CA ARG A 275 6.30 -9.23 -16.71
C ARG A 275 5.08 -10.14 -16.81
N ALA A 276 5.29 -11.31 -17.40
CA ALA A 276 4.23 -12.33 -17.49
C ALA A 276 4.01 -13.02 -16.15
N GLY A 277 2.75 -13.16 -15.75
CA GLY A 277 2.37 -13.79 -14.49
C GLY A 277 1.00 -14.47 -14.54
N LEU A 278 0.59 -15.02 -13.39
CA LEU A 278 -0.76 -15.48 -13.12
C LEU A 278 -1.41 -14.49 -12.16
N GLY A 279 -2.60 -14.01 -12.54
CA GLY A 279 -3.39 -13.08 -11.75
C GLY A 279 -4.41 -13.81 -10.88
N PHE A 280 -4.56 -13.32 -9.65
CA PHE A 280 -5.56 -13.77 -8.69
C PHE A 280 -6.27 -12.58 -8.08
N SER A 281 -7.59 -12.59 -8.14
CA SER A 281 -8.45 -11.56 -7.58
C SER A 281 -8.86 -11.97 -6.16
N ALA A 282 -8.89 -11.01 -5.25
CA ALA A 282 -9.33 -11.21 -3.88
C ALA A 282 -10.18 -10.02 -3.43
N GLN A 283 -11.34 -10.29 -2.84
CA GLN A 283 -12.25 -9.27 -2.35
C GLN A 283 -12.44 -9.40 -0.85
N SER A 284 -12.40 -8.28 -0.12
CA SER A 284 -12.75 -8.30 1.29
C SER A 284 -14.25 -8.63 1.47
N PRO A 285 -14.60 -9.59 2.31
CA PRO A 285 -16.00 -9.85 2.66
C PRO A 285 -16.63 -8.69 3.44
N THR A 286 -15.84 -7.84 4.08
CA THR A 286 -16.29 -6.69 4.86
C THR A 286 -16.33 -5.40 4.06
N ASP A 287 -15.58 -5.28 2.96
CA ASP A 287 -15.61 -4.13 2.04
C ASP A 287 -15.68 -4.55 0.57
N PRO A 288 -16.89 -4.82 0.05
CA PRO A 288 -17.09 -5.28 -1.32
C PRO A 288 -16.89 -4.18 -2.38
N ARG A 289 -16.60 -2.94 -1.97
CA ARG A 289 -16.35 -1.81 -2.88
C ARG A 289 -15.01 -1.89 -3.60
N PHE A 290 -14.11 -2.71 -3.10
CA PHE A 290 -12.78 -2.91 -3.66
C PHE A 290 -12.48 -4.39 -3.83
N HIS A 291 -11.68 -4.71 -4.82
CA HIS A 291 -10.94 -5.96 -4.85
C HIS A 291 -9.45 -5.69 -5.10
N SER A 292 -8.63 -6.63 -4.69
CA SER A 292 -7.20 -6.64 -4.96
C SER A 292 -6.89 -7.65 -6.06
N ILE A 293 -5.92 -7.35 -6.92
CA ILE A 293 -5.36 -8.31 -7.88
C ILE A 293 -3.91 -8.56 -7.47
N LEU A 294 -3.62 -9.82 -7.14
CA LEU A 294 -2.26 -10.31 -6.87
C LEU A 294 -1.72 -10.93 -8.16
N VAL A 295 -0.51 -10.56 -8.57
CA VAL A 295 0.17 -11.16 -9.72
C VAL A 295 1.41 -11.91 -9.24
N LEU A 296 1.48 -13.18 -9.59
CA LEU A 296 2.60 -14.07 -9.26
C LEU A 296 3.33 -14.46 -10.54
N ASP A 297 4.64 -14.56 -10.51
CA ASP A 297 5.43 -15.10 -11.62
C ASP A 297 4.96 -16.53 -11.93
N ALA A 298 4.66 -16.79 -13.20
CA ALA A 298 4.10 -18.07 -13.62
C ALA A 298 5.10 -19.25 -13.49
N THR A 299 6.41 -18.94 -13.40
CA THR A 299 7.50 -19.92 -13.35
C THR A 299 8.05 -20.10 -11.95
N THR A 300 8.40 -19.01 -11.28
CA THR A 300 9.00 -19.02 -9.95
C THR A 300 7.95 -18.99 -8.83
N GLY A 301 6.82 -18.32 -9.07
CA GLY A 301 5.79 -18.08 -8.08
C GLY A 301 6.05 -16.86 -7.20
N GLU A 302 7.13 -16.13 -7.44
CA GLU A 302 7.40 -14.87 -6.73
C GLU A 302 6.27 -13.86 -6.92
N ILE A 303 6.00 -13.06 -5.89
CA ILE A 303 5.03 -12.00 -5.97
C ILE A 303 5.60 -10.86 -6.81
N LEU A 304 4.97 -10.58 -7.95
CA LEU A 304 5.40 -9.55 -8.88
C LEU A 304 4.75 -8.20 -8.56
N SER A 305 3.43 -8.19 -8.38
CA SER A 305 2.69 -6.95 -8.18
C SER A 305 1.35 -7.15 -7.51
N MET A 306 0.79 -6.06 -6.98
CA MET A 306 -0.59 -5.99 -6.50
C MET A 306 -1.25 -4.72 -7.02
N GLU A 307 -2.56 -4.83 -7.34
CA GLU A 307 -3.41 -3.70 -7.70
C GLU A 307 -4.64 -3.64 -6.80
N LYS A 308 -5.12 -2.44 -6.51
CA LYS A 308 -6.41 -2.21 -5.86
C LYS A 308 -7.38 -1.62 -6.86
N VAL A 309 -8.53 -2.26 -7.02
CA VAL A 309 -9.56 -1.89 -8.00
C VAL A 309 -10.82 -1.48 -7.25
N TYR A 310 -11.30 -0.29 -7.53
CA TYR A 310 -12.58 0.21 -7.05
C TYR A 310 -13.72 -0.31 -7.91
N LEU A 311 -14.74 -0.87 -7.28
CA LEU A 311 -15.90 -1.49 -7.93
C LEU A 311 -17.18 -0.63 -7.85
N GLY A 312 -17.13 0.51 -7.15
CA GLY A 312 -18.28 1.39 -6.98
C GLY A 312 -18.79 1.46 -5.54
N GLY A 313 -19.86 2.22 -5.35
CA GLY A 313 -20.55 2.31 -4.04
C GLY A 313 -20.07 3.43 -3.12
N VAL A 314 -19.16 4.29 -3.56
CA VAL A 314 -18.74 5.51 -2.85
C VAL A 314 -19.16 6.73 -3.68
N PRO A 315 -20.24 7.42 -3.32
CA PRO A 315 -20.77 8.54 -4.12
C PRO A 315 -19.78 9.70 -4.31
N GLU A 316 -18.83 9.85 -3.39
CA GLU A 316 -17.82 10.89 -3.39
C GLU A 316 -16.71 10.63 -4.42
N PHE A 317 -16.57 9.41 -4.90
CA PHE A 317 -15.60 9.08 -5.92
C PHE A 317 -16.12 9.45 -7.31
N SER A 318 -15.39 10.33 -7.98
CA SER A 318 -15.69 10.77 -9.35
C SER A 318 -15.15 9.80 -10.41
N PHE A 319 -14.96 8.53 -10.05
CA PHE A 319 -14.41 7.50 -10.93
C PHE A 319 -15.51 6.57 -11.43
N ASP A 320 -15.48 6.25 -12.72
CA ASP A 320 -16.35 5.24 -13.28
C ASP A 320 -15.82 3.84 -12.96
N PRO A 321 -16.54 3.02 -12.16
CA PRO A 321 -16.09 1.68 -11.85
C PRO A 321 -16.22 0.72 -13.07
N PRO A 322 -15.35 -0.30 -13.22
CA PRO A 322 -14.22 -0.59 -12.34
C PRO A 322 -13.00 0.29 -12.64
N THR A 323 -12.34 0.78 -11.59
CA THR A 323 -11.20 1.69 -11.71
C THR A 323 -10.02 1.22 -10.85
N VAL A 324 -8.83 1.11 -11.43
CA VAL A 324 -7.61 0.84 -10.68
C VAL A 324 -7.23 2.09 -9.89
N THR A 325 -7.21 2.00 -8.56
CA THR A 325 -6.94 3.14 -7.68
C THR A 325 -5.50 3.21 -7.22
N SER A 326 -4.84 2.08 -7.17
CA SER A 326 -3.42 2.00 -6.81
C SER A 326 -2.78 0.71 -7.29
N TYR A 327 -1.47 0.72 -7.40
CA TYR A 327 -0.68 -0.44 -7.74
C TYR A 327 0.71 -0.38 -7.10
N ILE A 328 1.31 -1.55 -6.88
CA ILE A 328 2.70 -1.74 -6.49
C ILE A 328 3.29 -2.93 -7.23
N ALA A 329 4.52 -2.78 -7.73
CA ALA A 329 5.29 -3.85 -8.36
C ALA A 329 6.72 -3.87 -7.84
N TRP A 330 7.12 -4.99 -7.29
CA TRP A 330 8.46 -5.19 -6.74
C TRP A 330 9.47 -5.53 -7.84
N LYS A 331 10.74 -5.10 -7.62
CA LYS A 331 11.85 -5.30 -8.57
C LYS A 331 12.82 -6.36 -8.07
#